data_e091f62bcf6e8a654078cbc78b2de246
#
_entry.id   e091f62bcf6e8a654078cbc78b2de246
#
_cell.length_a   1.000
_cell.length_b   1.000
_cell.length_c   1.000
_cell.angle_alpha   90.00
_cell.angle_beta   90.00
_cell.angle_gamma   90.00
#
_symmetry.space_group_name_H-M   'P 1'
#
loop_
_entity.id
_entity.type
_entity.pdbx_description
1 polymer ?
#
loop_
_entity_poly.entity_id
_entity_poly.type
_entity_poly.pdbx_seq_one_letter_code
_entity_poly.pdbx_strand_id
1 'polypeptide(L)'
;MRAAAAGLLLAAPAVRASAQAVDSFPAPNRPVSRIVAPRWIAEERRDAFGEAEAVMRALRIGAGSKVADIGAGDGYYVARLSERVGPTGMVFGEDIEPAYLELLHTRVVEAGWKNVQVIAGTPDDPALPPASIDVALMIHMYHEITAPYALLHRLSPAFRPGGRLAVLDVDAPTDRHGTPPRLLACELGAMGYRQVRREAMADGAYLAIFAAPSADARPASAADVRARVAKAACRP
;
A
#
# COMPACT_ATOMS: atom_id res chain seq x y z
N MET A 1 -31.67 11.46 -75.38
CA MET A 1 -30.31 11.29 -74.86
C MET A 1 -30.36 11.38 -73.35
N ARG A 2 -30.20 10.24 -72.63
CA ARG A 2 -30.18 10.17 -71.17
C ARG A 2 -28.75 9.97 -70.74
N ALA A 3 -28.20 10.89 -69.97
CA ALA A 3 -26.86 10.80 -69.35
C ALA A 3 -26.96 9.99 -68.08
N ALA A 4 -26.20 8.91 -67.97
CA ALA A 4 -26.01 8.11 -66.76
C ALA A 4 -24.91 8.72 -65.93
N ALA A 5 -25.22 9.16 -64.69
CA ALA A 5 -24.23 9.58 -63.70
C ALA A 5 -23.72 8.36 -62.94
N ALA A 6 -22.43 8.06 -63.10
CA ALA A 6 -21.75 7.02 -62.32
C ALA A 6 -21.33 7.65 -60.97
N GLY A 7 -21.95 7.19 -59.90
CA GLY A 7 -21.56 7.55 -58.53
C GLY A 7 -20.35 6.73 -58.09
N LEU A 8 -19.25 7.42 -57.81
CA LEU A 8 -18.02 6.85 -57.22
C LEU A 8 -18.18 6.72 -55.68
N LEU A 9 -18.41 5.51 -55.21
CA LEU A 9 -18.41 5.21 -53.78
C LEU A 9 -16.95 5.17 -53.26
N LEU A 10 -16.55 6.21 -52.58
CA LEU A 10 -15.29 6.27 -51.84
C LEU A 10 -15.47 5.45 -50.53
N ALA A 11 -14.88 4.28 -50.49
CA ALA A 11 -14.76 3.49 -49.24
C ALA A 11 -13.76 4.20 -48.31
N ALA A 12 -14.26 4.72 -47.19
CA ALA A 12 -13.40 5.24 -46.14
C ALA A 12 -12.63 4.07 -45.47
N PRO A 13 -11.30 4.20 -45.22
CA PRO A 13 -10.58 3.18 -44.50
C PRO A 13 -11.09 3.11 -43.07
N ALA A 14 -11.56 1.94 -42.63
CA ALA A 14 -11.87 1.66 -41.26
C ALA A 14 -10.56 1.73 -40.46
N VAL A 15 -10.36 2.81 -39.72
CA VAL A 15 -9.33 2.92 -38.70
C VAL A 15 -9.67 1.88 -37.62
N ARG A 16 -9.03 0.71 -37.70
CA ARG A 16 -9.00 -0.21 -36.55
C ARG A 16 -8.27 0.51 -35.44
N ALA A 17 -9.00 1.07 -34.48
CA ALA A 17 -8.46 1.40 -33.18
C ALA A 17 -7.93 0.08 -32.59
N SER A 18 -6.62 -0.14 -32.70
CA SER A 18 -5.94 -1.11 -31.85
C SER A 18 -6.19 -0.62 -30.45
N ALA A 19 -7.08 -1.29 -29.70
CA ALA A 19 -7.14 -1.15 -28.26
C ALA A 19 -5.75 -1.54 -27.76
N GLN A 20 -4.92 -0.54 -27.49
CA GLN A 20 -3.72 -0.71 -26.68
C GLN A 20 -4.24 -1.35 -25.40
N ALA A 21 -3.87 -2.61 -25.16
CA ALA A 21 -4.10 -3.25 -23.89
C ALA A 21 -3.45 -2.32 -22.87
N VAL A 22 -4.27 -1.58 -22.15
CA VAL A 22 -3.82 -0.71 -21.08
C VAL A 22 -2.97 -1.60 -20.20
N ASP A 23 -1.75 -1.17 -19.90
CA ASP A 23 -0.79 -1.91 -19.08
C ASP A 23 -1.30 -1.89 -17.62
N SER A 24 -2.43 -2.58 -17.40
CA SER A 24 -3.18 -2.58 -16.16
C SER A 24 -2.72 -3.72 -15.26
N PHE A 25 -2.52 -3.40 -14.00
CA PHE A 25 -2.27 -4.40 -12.96
C PHE A 25 -3.53 -5.25 -12.73
N PRO A 26 -3.38 -6.53 -12.34
CA PRO A 26 -4.53 -7.38 -12.03
C PRO A 26 -5.25 -6.90 -10.77
N ALA A 27 -6.56 -7.10 -10.72
CA ALA A 27 -7.32 -6.94 -9.47
C ALA A 27 -6.99 -8.09 -8.49
N PRO A 28 -7.18 -7.88 -7.18
CA PRO A 28 -7.04 -8.95 -6.20
C PRO A 28 -8.12 -10.01 -6.40
N ASN A 29 -7.77 -11.28 -6.16
CA ASN A 29 -8.72 -12.39 -6.22
C ASN A 29 -9.35 -12.64 -4.83
N ARG A 30 -9.88 -11.59 -4.23
CA ARG A 30 -10.53 -11.58 -2.92
C ARG A 30 -11.53 -10.44 -2.82
N PRO A 31 -12.54 -10.53 -1.96
CA PRO A 31 -13.34 -9.37 -1.57
C PRO A 31 -12.44 -8.27 -0.99
N VAL A 32 -12.89 -7.04 -1.08
CA VAL A 32 -12.22 -5.88 -0.50
C VAL A 32 -13.18 -5.22 0.47
N SER A 33 -12.72 -4.99 1.70
CA SER A 33 -13.49 -4.26 2.70
C SER A 33 -13.63 -2.79 2.33
N ARG A 34 -14.66 -2.15 2.85
CA ARG A 34 -14.78 -0.69 2.78
C ARG A 34 -13.75 -0.05 3.71
N ILE A 35 -13.25 1.10 3.33
CA ILE A 35 -12.46 1.94 4.22
C ILE A 35 -13.33 2.33 5.41
N VAL A 36 -12.82 2.08 6.62
CA VAL A 36 -13.48 2.44 7.88
C VAL A 36 -12.83 3.66 8.50
N ALA A 37 -13.58 4.32 9.39
CA ALA A 37 -13.05 5.48 10.11
C ALA A 37 -11.78 5.10 10.90
N PRO A 38 -10.74 5.96 10.90
CA PRO A 38 -9.48 5.69 11.60
C PRO A 38 -9.65 5.50 13.11
N ARG A 39 -10.75 5.98 13.68
CA ARG A 39 -11.08 5.91 15.12
C ARG A 39 -12.02 4.75 15.46
N TRP A 40 -11.83 3.60 14.84
CA TRP A 40 -12.60 2.39 15.19
C TRP A 40 -12.33 1.91 16.63
N ILE A 41 -11.16 2.25 17.19
CA ILE A 41 -10.80 2.10 18.61
C ILE A 41 -10.14 3.40 19.09
N ALA A 42 -10.50 3.86 20.29
CA ALA A 42 -9.87 5.03 20.91
C ALA A 42 -8.35 4.84 21.06
N GLU A 43 -7.57 5.90 20.85
CA GLU A 43 -6.10 5.83 20.88
C GLU A 43 -5.56 5.33 22.22
N GLU A 44 -6.19 5.76 23.34
CA GLU A 44 -5.80 5.34 24.69
C GLU A 44 -5.94 3.82 24.88
N ARG A 45 -6.91 3.21 24.23
CA ARG A 45 -7.09 1.76 24.28
C ARG A 45 -6.03 1.04 23.43
N ARG A 46 -5.69 1.59 22.27
CA ARG A 46 -4.57 1.06 21.45
C ARG A 46 -3.25 1.18 22.19
N ASP A 47 -3.03 2.29 22.88
CA ASP A 47 -1.85 2.50 23.73
C ASP A 47 -1.80 1.53 24.91
N ALA A 48 -2.94 1.25 25.54
CA ALA A 48 -3.03 0.27 26.62
C ALA A 48 -2.66 -1.16 26.18
N PHE A 49 -2.88 -1.51 24.91
CA PHE A 49 -2.42 -2.78 24.33
C PHE A 49 -0.93 -2.74 23.94
N GLY A 50 -0.30 -1.57 23.92
CA GLY A 50 1.10 -1.42 23.52
C GLY A 50 1.38 -1.75 22.07
N GLU A 51 0.36 -1.68 21.19
CA GLU A 51 0.42 -2.10 19.79
C GLU A 51 1.53 -1.38 19.03
N ALA A 52 1.52 -0.05 19.02
CA ALA A 52 2.50 0.73 18.28
C ALA A 52 3.93 0.51 18.79
N GLU A 53 4.11 0.42 20.12
CA GLU A 53 5.41 0.14 20.72
C GLU A 53 5.93 -1.26 20.32
N ALA A 54 5.06 -2.27 20.30
CA ALA A 54 5.43 -3.62 19.88
C ALA A 54 5.86 -3.67 18.42
N VAL A 55 5.11 -2.99 17.53
CA VAL A 55 5.43 -2.88 16.09
C VAL A 55 6.76 -2.16 15.88
N MET A 56 6.94 -0.97 16.48
CA MET A 56 8.17 -0.20 16.35
C MET A 56 9.40 -0.97 16.86
N ARG A 57 9.26 -1.68 17.97
CA ARG A 57 10.32 -2.53 18.54
C ARG A 57 10.65 -3.72 17.64
N ALA A 58 9.64 -4.45 17.13
CA ALA A 58 9.83 -5.59 16.22
C ALA A 58 10.59 -5.18 14.95
N LEU A 59 10.35 -3.97 14.46
CA LEU A 59 10.99 -3.39 13.28
C LEU A 59 12.30 -2.65 13.58
N ARG A 60 12.66 -2.51 14.87
CA ARG A 60 13.83 -1.73 15.32
C ARG A 60 13.79 -0.28 14.81
N ILE A 61 12.59 0.32 14.79
CA ILE A 61 12.43 1.73 14.47
C ILE A 61 13.02 2.55 15.63
N GLY A 62 13.89 3.49 15.33
CA GLY A 62 14.55 4.34 16.30
C GLY A 62 15.03 5.65 15.68
N ALA A 63 15.83 6.42 16.41
CA ALA A 63 16.33 7.70 15.97
C ALA A 63 16.98 7.63 14.58
N GLY A 64 16.62 8.56 13.69
CA GLY A 64 17.10 8.63 12.32
C GLY A 64 16.40 7.70 11.32
N SER A 65 15.52 6.79 11.75
CA SER A 65 14.76 5.93 10.84
C SER A 65 13.85 6.76 9.92
N LYS A 66 13.67 6.29 8.69
CA LYS A 66 12.72 6.86 7.72
C LYS A 66 11.58 5.88 7.51
N VAL A 67 10.38 6.26 7.89
CA VAL A 67 9.22 5.36 7.96
C VAL A 67 8.06 5.95 7.19
N ALA A 68 7.39 5.11 6.40
CA ALA A 68 6.09 5.44 5.81
C ALA A 68 4.98 4.70 6.55
N ASP A 69 3.93 5.40 6.91
CA ASP A 69 2.67 4.88 7.40
C ASP A 69 1.67 4.99 6.24
N ILE A 70 1.33 3.85 5.62
CA ILE A 70 0.44 3.73 4.47
C ILE A 70 -0.98 3.49 4.98
N GLY A 71 -1.92 4.37 4.61
CA GLY A 71 -3.23 4.43 5.20
C GLY A 71 -3.17 5.00 6.62
N ALA A 72 -2.49 6.14 6.77
CA ALA A 72 -2.18 6.74 8.07
C ALA A 72 -3.41 7.24 8.84
N GLY A 73 -4.55 7.41 8.16
CA GLY A 73 -5.77 7.94 8.76
C GLY A 73 -5.54 9.33 9.36
N ASP A 74 -6.01 9.53 10.59
CA ASP A 74 -5.81 10.78 11.35
C ASP A 74 -4.47 10.85 12.11
N GLY A 75 -3.56 9.87 11.88
CA GLY A 75 -2.16 9.93 12.33
C GLY A 75 -1.86 9.30 13.68
N TYR A 76 -2.59 8.27 14.10
CA TYR A 76 -2.26 7.53 15.33
C TYR A 76 -0.81 7.03 15.35
N TYR A 77 -0.38 6.31 14.29
CA TYR A 77 1.01 5.86 14.19
C TYR A 77 1.98 6.99 13.89
N VAL A 78 1.59 7.94 13.03
CA VAL A 78 2.43 9.10 12.68
C VAL A 78 2.93 9.85 13.92
N ALA A 79 2.05 10.08 14.91
CA ALA A 79 2.41 10.73 16.17
C ALA A 79 3.53 9.98 16.91
N ARG A 80 3.35 8.68 17.09
CA ARG A 80 4.29 7.82 17.82
C ARG A 80 5.58 7.58 17.07
N LEU A 81 5.51 7.50 15.75
CA LEU A 81 6.67 7.41 14.87
C LEU A 81 7.48 8.69 14.88
N SER A 82 6.84 9.87 14.82
CA SER A 82 7.51 11.17 14.86
C SER A 82 8.39 11.33 16.10
N GLU A 83 7.84 10.96 17.27
CA GLU A 83 8.61 10.94 18.51
C GLU A 83 9.75 9.92 18.47
N ARG A 84 9.47 8.70 18.02
CA ARG A 84 10.42 7.59 17.99
C ARG A 84 11.62 7.83 17.07
N VAL A 85 11.39 8.38 15.88
CA VAL A 85 12.47 8.62 14.92
C VAL A 85 13.23 9.91 15.21
N GLY A 86 12.68 10.83 15.97
CA GLY A 86 13.29 12.07 16.39
C GLY A 86 13.63 13.02 15.24
N PRO A 87 14.38 14.11 15.52
CA PRO A 87 14.58 15.19 14.56
C PRO A 87 15.49 14.82 13.36
N THR A 88 16.21 13.72 13.44
CA THR A 88 17.06 13.22 12.34
C THR A 88 16.38 12.15 11.48
N GLY A 89 15.21 11.67 11.90
CA GLY A 89 14.37 10.75 11.16
C GLY A 89 13.35 11.46 10.27
N MET A 90 12.51 10.67 9.61
CA MET A 90 11.42 11.17 8.78
C MET A 90 10.24 10.21 8.85
N VAL A 91 9.04 10.74 8.94
CA VAL A 91 7.78 9.99 8.82
C VAL A 91 7.02 10.52 7.61
N PHE A 92 6.62 9.61 6.74
CA PHE A 92 5.69 9.89 5.65
C PHE A 92 4.34 9.32 6.06
N GLY A 93 3.36 10.18 6.39
CA GLY A 93 1.99 9.78 6.64
C GLY A 93 1.21 9.85 5.32
N GLU A 94 0.91 8.71 4.75
CA GLU A 94 0.22 8.62 3.47
C GLU A 94 -1.21 8.13 3.66
N ASP A 95 -2.15 8.77 2.97
CA ASP A 95 -3.54 8.33 2.88
C ASP A 95 -4.15 8.73 1.54
N ILE A 96 -5.25 8.08 1.15
CA ILE A 96 -5.99 8.37 -0.08
C ILE A 96 -7.27 9.16 0.19
N GLU A 97 -7.74 9.20 1.44
CA GLU A 97 -8.98 9.87 1.81
C GLU A 97 -8.73 11.35 2.15
N PRO A 98 -9.29 12.32 1.38
CA PRO A 98 -9.04 13.74 1.61
C PRO A 98 -9.37 14.21 3.01
N ALA A 99 -10.43 13.66 3.63
CA ALA A 99 -10.83 14.03 4.97
C ALA A 99 -9.81 13.58 6.03
N TYR A 100 -9.17 12.45 5.84
CA TYR A 100 -8.11 11.96 6.74
C TYR A 100 -6.83 12.75 6.56
N LEU A 101 -6.47 13.09 5.32
CA LEU A 101 -5.32 13.94 5.03
C LEU A 101 -5.45 15.32 5.68
N GLU A 102 -6.64 15.90 5.68
CA GLU A 102 -6.90 17.18 6.37
C GLU A 102 -6.72 17.06 7.87
N LEU A 103 -7.27 16.01 8.49
CA LEU A 103 -7.11 15.74 9.93
C LEU A 103 -5.64 15.52 10.29
N LEU A 104 -4.94 14.69 9.51
CA LEU A 104 -3.52 14.42 9.71
C LEU A 104 -2.67 15.70 9.55
N HIS A 105 -2.93 16.49 8.51
CA HIS A 105 -2.23 17.76 8.30
C HIS A 105 -2.44 18.72 9.48
N THR A 106 -3.68 18.86 9.94
CA THR A 106 -4.01 19.70 11.11
C THR A 106 -3.22 19.23 12.33
N ARG A 107 -3.22 17.92 12.60
CA ARG A 107 -2.49 17.32 13.72
C ARG A 107 -0.97 17.58 13.62
N VAL A 108 -0.38 17.47 12.44
CA VAL A 108 1.04 17.76 12.19
C VAL A 108 1.38 19.21 12.49
N VAL A 109 0.54 20.15 12.06
CA VAL A 109 0.73 21.58 12.27
C VAL A 109 0.58 21.94 13.75
N GLU A 110 -0.48 21.48 14.41
CA GLU A 110 -0.76 21.76 15.83
C GLU A 110 0.33 21.19 16.75
N ALA A 111 0.80 19.98 16.47
CA ALA A 111 1.89 19.35 17.21
C ALA A 111 3.28 19.93 16.88
N GLY A 112 3.40 20.72 15.81
CA GLY A 112 4.66 21.33 15.38
C GLY A 112 5.70 20.34 14.88
N TRP A 113 5.31 19.13 14.42
CA TRP A 113 6.25 18.12 13.94
C TRP A 113 6.95 18.56 12.67
N LYS A 114 8.29 18.64 12.70
CA LYS A 114 9.13 19.03 11.57
C LYS A 114 9.68 17.84 10.78
N ASN A 115 9.55 16.64 11.33
CA ASN A 115 10.01 15.39 10.78
C ASN A 115 8.86 14.54 10.21
N VAL A 116 7.71 15.16 9.89
CA VAL A 116 6.55 14.51 9.30
C VAL A 116 6.21 15.18 7.97
N GLN A 117 5.99 14.38 6.96
CA GLN A 117 5.46 14.79 5.65
C GLN A 117 4.15 14.06 5.38
N VAL A 118 3.08 14.80 5.13
CA VAL A 118 1.78 14.25 4.70
C VAL A 118 1.81 14.06 3.19
N ILE A 119 1.42 12.88 2.74
CA ILE A 119 1.41 12.47 1.32
C ILE A 119 0.00 12.09 0.92
N ALA A 120 -0.51 12.70 -0.13
CA ALA A 120 -1.74 12.26 -0.78
C ALA A 120 -1.40 11.18 -1.81
N GLY A 121 -1.77 9.94 -1.52
CA GLY A 121 -1.63 8.81 -2.44
C GLY A 121 -2.87 8.60 -3.30
N THR A 122 -2.85 7.48 -4.03
CA THR A 122 -3.99 6.93 -4.77
C THR A 122 -4.14 5.45 -4.42
N PRO A 123 -5.26 4.80 -4.73
CA PRO A 123 -5.46 3.37 -4.43
C PRO A 123 -4.37 2.44 -5.00
N ASP A 124 -3.58 2.92 -5.94
CA ASP A 124 -2.56 2.15 -6.67
C ASP A 124 -1.15 2.75 -6.60
N ASP A 125 -0.98 3.93 -5.95
CA ASP A 125 0.32 4.60 -5.83
C ASP A 125 0.44 5.38 -4.52
N PRO A 126 1.39 5.02 -3.63
CA PRO A 126 1.61 5.75 -2.39
C PRO A 126 2.36 7.08 -2.58
N ALA A 127 2.72 7.43 -3.81
CA ALA A 127 3.41 8.67 -4.20
C ALA A 127 4.69 8.97 -3.39
N LEU A 128 5.36 7.95 -2.87
CA LEU A 128 6.58 8.10 -2.08
C LEU A 128 7.82 8.31 -2.97
N PRO A 129 8.76 9.18 -2.57
CA PRO A 129 10.00 9.36 -3.31
C PRO A 129 10.84 8.08 -3.35
N PRO A 130 11.58 7.81 -4.44
CA PRO A 130 12.49 6.66 -4.51
C PRO A 130 13.57 6.70 -3.41
N ALA A 131 13.94 5.53 -2.89
CA ALA A 131 14.99 5.34 -1.88
C ALA A 131 14.84 6.26 -0.66
N SER A 132 13.60 6.54 -0.24
CA SER A 132 13.27 7.48 0.83
C SER A 132 13.00 6.81 2.17
N ILE A 133 12.67 5.51 2.21
CA ILE A 133 12.21 4.83 3.42
C ILE A 133 13.03 3.58 3.76
N ASP A 134 13.18 3.33 5.07
CA ASP A 134 13.74 2.11 5.63
C ASP A 134 12.63 1.09 5.95
N VAL A 135 11.44 1.59 6.31
CA VAL A 135 10.27 0.78 6.70
C VAL A 135 9.00 1.41 6.14
N ALA A 136 8.10 0.56 5.63
CA ALA A 136 6.70 0.91 5.40
C ALA A 136 5.81 0.11 6.36
N LEU A 137 4.77 0.75 6.87
CA LEU A 137 3.74 0.13 7.70
C LEU A 137 2.42 0.12 6.92
N MET A 138 1.66 -0.96 7.05
CA MET A 138 0.26 -1.08 6.65
C MET A 138 -0.49 -1.67 7.84
N ILE A 139 -1.19 -0.83 8.58
CA ILE A 139 -1.78 -1.18 9.87
C ILE A 139 -3.29 -1.26 9.77
N HIS A 140 -3.83 -2.47 9.88
CA HIS A 140 -5.28 -2.75 9.82
C HIS A 140 -5.96 -2.20 8.55
N MET A 141 -5.25 -2.18 7.40
CA MET A 141 -5.78 -1.59 6.17
C MET A 141 -5.52 -2.43 4.90
N TYR A 142 -4.67 -3.47 4.95
CA TYR A 142 -4.35 -4.24 3.75
C TYR A 142 -5.60 -4.87 3.10
N HIS A 143 -6.58 -5.27 3.88
CA HIS A 143 -7.87 -5.80 3.42
C HIS A 143 -8.75 -4.78 2.69
N GLU A 144 -8.45 -3.48 2.81
CA GLU A 144 -9.17 -2.38 2.14
C GLU A 144 -8.55 -1.98 0.80
N ILE A 145 -7.34 -2.47 0.47
CA ILE A 145 -6.62 -2.09 -0.74
C ILE A 145 -7.30 -2.73 -1.97
N THR A 146 -7.80 -1.87 -2.85
CA THR A 146 -8.46 -2.26 -4.11
C THR A 146 -7.48 -2.61 -5.22
N ALA A 147 -6.27 -2.07 -5.20
CA ALA A 147 -5.24 -2.29 -6.23
C ALA A 147 -3.89 -2.74 -5.61
N PRO A 148 -3.85 -3.85 -4.81
CA PRO A 148 -2.68 -4.21 -4.00
C PRO A 148 -1.42 -4.45 -4.84
N TYR A 149 -1.55 -5.03 -6.01
CA TYR A 149 -0.40 -5.33 -6.86
C TYR A 149 0.22 -4.06 -7.47
N ALA A 150 -0.60 -3.10 -7.88
CA ALA A 150 -0.11 -1.82 -8.38
C ALA A 150 0.55 -1.01 -7.24
N LEU A 151 -0.11 -0.93 -6.08
CA LEU A 151 0.41 -0.25 -4.90
C LEU A 151 1.76 -0.84 -4.47
N LEU A 152 1.86 -2.16 -4.31
CA LEU A 152 3.10 -2.84 -3.93
C LEU A 152 4.21 -2.67 -4.96
N HIS A 153 3.87 -2.64 -6.26
CA HIS A 153 4.82 -2.39 -7.33
C HIS A 153 5.41 -0.98 -7.22
N ARG A 154 4.56 0.04 -7.05
CA ARG A 154 4.98 1.44 -6.97
C ARG A 154 5.58 1.80 -5.61
N LEU A 155 5.22 1.10 -4.54
CA LEU A 155 5.86 1.22 -3.23
C LEU A 155 7.31 0.70 -3.25
N SER A 156 7.58 -0.35 -4.00
CA SER A 156 8.88 -1.04 -3.92
C SER A 156 10.11 -0.15 -4.23
N PRO A 157 10.08 0.83 -5.17
CA PRO A 157 11.19 1.73 -5.40
C PRO A 157 11.48 2.71 -4.25
N ALA A 158 10.50 2.96 -3.37
CA ALA A 158 10.68 3.86 -2.24
C ALA A 158 11.61 3.28 -1.16
N PHE A 159 11.74 1.98 -1.10
CA PHE A 159 12.62 1.33 -0.11
C PHE A 159 14.10 1.56 -0.42
N ARG A 160 14.83 1.87 0.63
CA ARG A 160 16.29 1.84 0.68
C ARG A 160 16.79 0.39 0.73
N PRO A 161 18.06 0.11 0.41
CA PRO A 161 18.62 -1.23 0.55
C PRO A 161 18.38 -1.81 1.95
N GLY A 162 17.83 -3.02 2.03
CA GLY A 162 17.47 -3.66 3.30
C GLY A 162 16.12 -3.21 3.88
N GLY A 163 15.35 -2.42 3.14
CA GLY A 163 14.03 -1.94 3.55
C GLY A 163 13.03 -3.06 3.85
N ARG A 164 12.05 -2.76 4.68
CA ARG A 164 11.05 -3.74 5.15
C ARG A 164 9.64 -3.18 5.08
N LEU A 165 8.71 -4.02 4.68
CA LEU A 165 7.28 -3.78 4.78
C LEU A 165 6.75 -4.58 5.97
N ALA A 166 5.97 -3.94 6.83
CA ALA A 166 5.25 -4.60 7.91
C ALA A 166 3.74 -4.42 7.72
N VAL A 167 3.02 -5.52 7.83
CA VAL A 167 1.56 -5.54 7.79
C VAL A 167 1.07 -6.07 9.14
N LEU A 168 0.30 -5.25 9.85
CA LEU A 168 -0.44 -5.65 11.04
C LEU A 168 -1.92 -5.80 10.64
N ASP A 169 -2.47 -7.00 10.82
CA ASP A 169 -3.86 -7.26 10.47
C ASP A 169 -4.44 -8.40 11.33
N VAL A 170 -5.73 -8.64 11.22
CA VAL A 170 -6.43 -9.75 11.89
C VAL A 170 -6.51 -10.94 10.95
N ASP A 171 -6.36 -12.17 11.50
CA ASP A 171 -6.57 -13.40 10.74
C ASP A 171 -8.08 -13.65 10.57
N ALA A 172 -8.65 -12.96 9.60
CA ALA A 172 -10.07 -13.03 9.26
C ALA A 172 -10.27 -12.86 7.74
N PRO A 173 -11.43 -13.24 7.20
CA PRO A 173 -11.77 -12.97 5.81
C PRO A 173 -11.68 -11.48 5.46
N THR A 174 -11.27 -11.18 4.23
CA THR A 174 -11.04 -9.79 3.80
C THR A 174 -12.31 -8.94 3.72
N ASP A 175 -13.47 -9.52 3.63
CA ASP A 175 -14.78 -8.85 3.75
C ASP A 175 -15.22 -8.63 5.21
N ARG A 176 -14.41 -9.08 6.17
CA ARG A 176 -14.60 -8.93 7.62
C ARG A 176 -13.45 -8.18 8.29
N HIS A 177 -12.86 -7.22 7.59
CA HIS A 177 -11.78 -6.37 8.07
C HIS A 177 -10.58 -7.15 8.62
N GLY A 178 -10.09 -8.13 7.85
CA GLY A 178 -8.88 -8.89 8.16
C GLY A 178 -8.23 -9.42 6.88
N THR A 179 -7.04 -9.96 7.01
CA THR A 179 -6.34 -10.62 5.91
C THR A 179 -5.78 -11.95 6.38
N PRO A 180 -6.22 -13.10 5.83
CA PRO A 180 -5.62 -14.37 6.18
C PRO A 180 -4.10 -14.35 5.93
N PRO A 181 -3.24 -14.76 6.88
CA PRO A 181 -1.79 -14.68 6.73
C PRO A 181 -1.22 -15.41 5.52
N ARG A 182 -1.86 -16.47 5.07
CA ARG A 182 -1.45 -17.23 3.87
C ARG A 182 -1.74 -16.44 2.60
N LEU A 183 -2.89 -15.76 2.54
CA LEU A 183 -3.25 -14.89 1.43
C LEU A 183 -2.26 -13.72 1.33
N LEU A 184 -2.01 -13.03 2.46
CA LEU A 184 -1.05 -11.94 2.53
C LEU A 184 0.34 -12.37 2.02
N ALA A 185 0.86 -13.48 2.54
CA ALA A 185 2.16 -13.99 2.12
C ALA A 185 2.20 -14.35 0.63
N CYS A 186 1.11 -14.86 0.07
CA CYS A 186 0.98 -15.19 -1.34
C CYS A 186 0.99 -13.94 -2.21
N GLU A 187 0.14 -12.94 -1.92
CA GLU A 187 0.03 -11.70 -2.70
C GLU A 187 1.35 -10.91 -2.67
N LEU A 188 1.96 -10.74 -1.49
CA LEU A 188 3.24 -10.07 -1.36
C LEU A 188 4.38 -10.86 -2.03
N GLY A 189 4.36 -12.19 -1.90
CA GLY A 189 5.34 -13.07 -2.55
C GLY A 189 5.31 -12.97 -4.07
N ALA A 190 4.13 -12.87 -4.68
CA ALA A 190 3.98 -12.64 -6.12
C ALA A 190 4.65 -11.33 -6.57
N MET A 191 4.71 -10.34 -5.68
CA MET A 191 5.36 -9.04 -5.91
C MET A 191 6.86 -9.02 -5.57
N GLY A 192 7.41 -10.17 -5.11
CA GLY A 192 8.82 -10.30 -4.78
C GLY A 192 9.17 -9.91 -3.33
N TYR A 193 8.19 -9.56 -2.51
CA TYR A 193 8.39 -9.39 -1.08
C TYR A 193 8.57 -10.75 -0.41
N ARG A 194 9.57 -10.88 0.45
CA ARG A 194 9.87 -12.15 1.12
C ARG A 194 9.55 -12.05 2.61
N GLN A 195 8.60 -12.83 3.07
CA GLN A 195 8.28 -12.87 4.50
C GLN A 195 9.49 -13.32 5.32
N VAL A 196 9.90 -12.51 6.29
CA VAL A 196 11.05 -12.78 7.16
C VAL A 196 10.65 -13.10 8.60
N ARG A 197 9.47 -12.62 9.01
CA ARG A 197 8.94 -12.84 10.36
C ARG A 197 7.42 -12.76 10.35
N ARG A 198 6.77 -13.51 11.20
CA ARG A 198 5.37 -13.32 11.60
C ARG A 198 5.26 -13.65 13.08
N GLU A 199 4.54 -12.83 13.80
CA GLU A 199 4.29 -13.02 15.23
C GLU A 199 2.83 -12.69 15.56
N ALA A 200 2.29 -13.35 16.58
CA ALA A 200 0.98 -13.03 17.11
C ALA A 200 1.05 -11.70 17.88
N MET A 201 0.01 -10.93 17.74
CA MET A 201 -0.21 -9.68 18.47
C MET A 201 -1.43 -9.84 19.40
N ALA A 202 -1.74 -8.79 20.13
CA ALA A 202 -2.95 -8.78 20.97
C ALA A 202 -4.23 -8.91 20.12
N ASP A 203 -5.32 -9.31 20.74
CA ASP A 203 -6.68 -9.37 20.17
C ASP A 203 -6.82 -10.16 18.86
N GLY A 204 -6.01 -11.23 18.69
CA GLY A 204 -6.06 -12.08 17.50
C GLY A 204 -5.43 -11.48 16.25
N ALA A 205 -4.79 -10.33 16.38
CA ALA A 205 -3.99 -9.73 15.30
C ALA A 205 -2.65 -10.45 15.13
N TYR A 206 -2.02 -10.23 13.99
CA TYR A 206 -0.67 -10.68 13.70
C TYR A 206 0.14 -9.58 13.03
N LEU A 207 1.43 -9.54 13.29
CA LEU A 207 2.40 -8.70 12.60
C LEU A 207 3.20 -9.58 11.63
N ALA A 208 3.11 -9.31 10.33
CA ALA A 208 3.92 -9.95 9.31
C ALA A 208 4.94 -8.96 8.75
N ILE A 209 6.22 -9.34 8.76
CA ILE A 209 7.33 -8.50 8.30
C ILE A 209 7.93 -9.15 7.05
N PHE A 210 8.10 -8.34 6.03
CA PHE A 210 8.65 -8.72 4.73
C PHE A 210 9.89 -7.91 4.42
N ALA A 211 10.92 -8.55 3.87
CA ALA A 211 11.99 -7.85 3.18
C ALA A 211 11.45 -7.32 1.86
N ALA A 212 11.70 -6.04 1.59
CA ALA A 212 11.36 -5.42 0.30
C ALA A 212 12.16 -6.10 -0.83
N PRO A 213 11.59 -6.20 -2.05
CA PRO A 213 12.28 -6.82 -3.17
C PRO A 213 13.48 -5.98 -3.60
N SER A 214 14.59 -6.67 -3.96
CA SER A 214 15.67 -6.02 -4.71
C SER A 214 15.19 -5.60 -6.11
N ALA A 215 15.97 -4.76 -6.78
CA ALA A 215 15.62 -4.32 -8.14
C ALA A 215 15.35 -5.50 -9.08
N ASP A 216 16.18 -6.56 -9.01
CA ASP A 216 16.05 -7.75 -9.85
C ASP A 216 14.88 -8.66 -9.47
N ALA A 217 14.42 -8.60 -8.21
CA ALA A 217 13.29 -9.41 -7.73
C ALA A 217 11.94 -8.78 -8.03
N ARG A 218 11.89 -7.46 -8.29
CA ARG A 218 10.65 -6.77 -8.64
C ARG A 218 10.11 -7.23 -9.98
N PRO A 219 8.77 -7.31 -10.15
CA PRO A 219 8.19 -7.40 -11.49
C PRO A 219 8.60 -6.17 -12.31
N ALA A 220 9.04 -6.37 -13.57
CA ALA A 220 9.49 -5.27 -14.41
C ALA A 220 8.32 -4.47 -15.01
N SER A 221 7.16 -5.11 -15.17
CA SER A 221 5.98 -4.54 -15.82
C SER A 221 4.68 -5.08 -15.23
N ALA A 222 3.54 -4.46 -15.57
CA ALA A 222 2.22 -4.99 -15.23
C ALA A 222 1.97 -6.37 -15.88
N ALA A 223 2.57 -6.66 -17.03
CA ALA A 223 2.50 -7.98 -17.67
C ALA A 223 3.20 -9.04 -16.82
N ASP A 224 4.39 -8.74 -16.28
CA ASP A 224 5.10 -9.63 -15.36
C ASP A 224 4.32 -9.85 -14.08
N VAL A 225 3.68 -8.81 -13.53
CA VAL A 225 2.81 -8.92 -12.38
C VAL A 225 1.65 -9.86 -12.66
N ARG A 226 0.95 -9.70 -13.80
CA ARG A 226 -0.14 -10.61 -14.19
C ARG A 226 0.32 -12.06 -14.24
N ALA A 227 1.47 -12.32 -14.87
CA ALA A 227 2.03 -13.67 -14.98
C ALA A 227 2.36 -14.27 -13.60
N ARG A 228 2.97 -13.49 -12.70
CA ARG A 228 3.33 -13.93 -11.35
C ARG A 228 2.08 -14.20 -10.50
N VAL A 229 1.08 -13.30 -10.53
CA VAL A 229 -0.17 -13.45 -9.79
C VAL A 229 -0.97 -14.64 -10.28
N ALA A 230 -1.07 -14.85 -11.60
CA ALA A 230 -1.72 -16.01 -12.18
C ALA A 230 -1.02 -17.34 -11.76
N LYS A 231 0.32 -17.36 -11.74
CA LYS A 231 1.10 -18.50 -11.29
C LYS A 231 0.94 -18.77 -9.80
N ALA A 232 0.92 -17.74 -8.97
CA ALA A 232 0.77 -17.85 -7.52
C ALA A 232 -0.63 -18.34 -7.13
N ALA A 233 -1.66 -18.02 -7.93
CA ALA A 233 -3.06 -18.41 -7.72
C ALA A 233 -3.55 -18.13 -6.30
N CYS A 234 -3.20 -16.94 -5.77
CA CYS A 234 -3.55 -16.54 -4.42
C CYS A 234 -5.07 -16.54 -4.21
N ARG A 235 -5.51 -17.17 -3.14
CA ARG A 235 -6.92 -17.29 -2.75
C ARG A 235 -7.07 -17.01 -1.26
N PRO A 236 -8.24 -16.44 -0.85
CA PRO A 236 -8.60 -16.29 0.56
C PRO A 236 -8.58 -17.59 1.33
#